data_9c65c6e0802085207e43ed38a0b05f1a
#
_entry.id   9c65c6e0802085207e43ed38a0b05f1a
#
_cell.length_a   1.000
_cell.length_b   1.000
_cell.length_c   1.000
_cell.angle_alpha   90.00
_cell.angle_beta   90.00
_cell.angle_gamma   90.00
#
_symmetry.space_group_name_H-M   'P 1'
#
loop_
_entity.id
_entity.type
_entity.pdbx_description
1 polymer ?
#
loop_
_entity_poly.entity_id
_entity_poly.type
_entity_poly.pdbx_seq_one_letter_code
_entity_poly.pdbx_strand_id
1 'polypeptide(L)'
;MDFPATPSFRLDGRRALVTGAGRGIGLAAAAALAQAGAHVTLAARTLAQVEEAAATIRARGQRAEALVLDVTDVMAARRAVATAAPFQILVNNAGMYRPAPLSDVTVEDFDAIFGLNVRAAYFMAQAVALRLVDAKLPGSIINISSQMGHVGAARRTVYCASKHAMEGFTKAMAIELAPHSIRVNTLGPTFVETPLTKPFFANETFRKEVLSKIKLGRLGQVDDLTGAIVFLASDASALMTGSSLVVDGGWTAE
;
A
#
# COMPACT_ATOMS: atom_id res chain seq x y z
N MET A 1 -31.09 0.17 -27.23
CA MET A 1 -30.50 -0.51 -26.05
C MET A 1 -29.28 0.27 -25.65
N ASP A 2 -29.26 0.79 -24.41
CA ASP A 2 -28.05 1.41 -23.88
C ASP A 2 -27.19 0.33 -23.24
N PHE A 3 -25.98 0.16 -23.75
CA PHE A 3 -25.00 -0.74 -23.14
C PHE A 3 -24.24 -0.01 -22.03
N PRO A 4 -23.98 -0.66 -20.87
CA PRO A 4 -23.18 -0.05 -19.84
C PRO A 4 -21.73 0.18 -20.35
N ALA A 5 -21.19 1.37 -20.09
CA ALA A 5 -19.79 1.67 -20.41
C ALA A 5 -18.87 1.14 -19.31
N THR A 6 -17.69 0.64 -19.69
CA THR A 6 -16.66 0.27 -18.72
C THR A 6 -16.19 1.54 -17.98
N PRO A 7 -16.17 1.55 -16.63
CA PRO A 7 -15.67 2.69 -15.88
C PRO A 7 -14.19 2.98 -16.18
N SER A 8 -13.83 4.25 -16.07
CA SER A 8 -12.47 4.70 -16.39
C SER A 8 -11.45 4.26 -15.33
N PHE A 9 -10.27 3.83 -15.78
CA PHE A 9 -9.08 3.62 -14.97
C PHE A 9 -8.22 4.90 -14.88
N ARG A 10 -8.61 6.00 -15.54
CA ARG A 10 -7.89 7.26 -15.50
C ARG A 10 -8.07 7.97 -14.16
N LEU A 11 -7.00 8.65 -13.74
CA LEU A 11 -6.91 9.37 -12.46
C LEU A 11 -6.63 10.87 -12.68
N ASP A 12 -7.01 11.39 -13.85
CA ASP A 12 -6.78 12.80 -14.21
C ASP A 12 -7.42 13.74 -13.18
N GLY A 13 -6.65 14.74 -12.76
CA GLY A 13 -7.09 15.69 -11.75
C GLY A 13 -7.05 15.20 -10.31
N ARG A 14 -6.80 13.92 -10.05
CA ARG A 14 -6.69 13.37 -8.68
C ARG A 14 -5.28 13.56 -8.12
N ARG A 15 -5.20 13.81 -6.82
CA ARG A 15 -3.94 13.82 -6.07
C ARG A 15 -3.78 12.53 -5.30
N ALA A 16 -2.59 11.94 -5.37
CA ALA A 16 -2.26 10.70 -4.67
C ALA A 16 -1.09 10.89 -3.71
N LEU A 17 -1.19 10.32 -2.53
CA LEU A 17 -0.08 10.19 -1.56
C LEU A 17 0.33 8.72 -1.48
N VAL A 18 1.61 8.43 -1.68
CA VAL A 18 2.17 7.08 -1.54
C VAL A 18 3.25 7.08 -0.47
N THR A 19 3.06 6.30 0.60
CA THR A 19 4.04 6.16 1.68
C THR A 19 5.05 5.06 1.41
N GLY A 20 6.30 5.22 1.85
CA GLY A 20 7.37 4.27 1.53
C GLY A 20 7.69 4.21 0.03
N ALA A 21 7.53 5.34 -0.68
CA ALA A 21 7.59 5.41 -2.14
C ALA A 21 9.00 5.52 -2.74
N GLY A 22 10.06 5.49 -1.91
CA GLY A 22 11.44 5.62 -2.40
C GLY A 22 11.96 4.40 -3.17
N ARG A 23 11.31 3.22 -3.09
CA ARG A 23 11.72 1.97 -3.75
C ARG A 23 10.61 0.92 -3.73
N GLY A 24 10.84 -0.18 -4.47
CA GLY A 24 10.00 -1.38 -4.44
C GLY A 24 8.54 -1.11 -4.81
N ILE A 25 7.60 -1.71 -4.07
CA ILE A 25 6.16 -1.63 -4.36
C ILE A 25 5.66 -0.18 -4.31
N GLY A 26 6.11 0.62 -3.34
CA GLY A 26 5.69 2.01 -3.23
C GLY A 26 6.11 2.88 -4.42
N LEU A 27 7.34 2.69 -4.93
CA LEU A 27 7.81 3.37 -6.14
C LEU A 27 7.01 2.96 -7.37
N ALA A 28 6.75 1.65 -7.53
CA ALA A 28 5.94 1.13 -8.63
C ALA A 28 4.50 1.65 -8.57
N ALA A 29 3.90 1.70 -7.36
CA ALA A 29 2.59 2.29 -7.12
C ALA A 29 2.54 3.77 -7.54
N ALA A 30 3.54 4.56 -7.12
CA ALA A 30 3.62 5.97 -7.47
C ALA A 30 3.74 6.18 -8.98
N ALA A 31 4.59 5.40 -9.65
CA ALA A 31 4.76 5.45 -11.10
C ALA A 31 3.47 5.07 -11.84
N ALA A 32 2.78 4.00 -11.43
CA ALA A 32 1.53 3.56 -12.05
C ALA A 32 0.40 4.59 -11.89
N LEU A 33 0.24 5.17 -10.70
CA LEU A 33 -0.75 6.22 -10.46
C LEU A 33 -0.46 7.48 -11.30
N ALA A 34 0.82 7.87 -11.42
CA ALA A 34 1.22 8.99 -12.28
C ALA A 34 0.94 8.70 -13.76
N GLN A 35 1.22 7.50 -14.26
CA GLN A 35 0.90 7.06 -15.63
C GLN A 35 -0.61 7.06 -15.88
N ALA A 36 -1.41 6.74 -14.88
CA ALA A 36 -2.87 6.83 -14.96
C ALA A 36 -3.40 8.28 -14.94
N GLY A 37 -2.55 9.29 -14.68
CA GLY A 37 -2.89 10.73 -14.74
C GLY A 37 -2.94 11.45 -13.40
N ALA A 38 -2.68 10.77 -12.28
CA ALA A 38 -2.67 11.40 -10.96
C ALA A 38 -1.46 12.35 -10.79
N HIS A 39 -1.61 13.36 -9.92
CA HIS A 39 -0.49 14.09 -9.36
C HIS A 39 -0.03 13.36 -8.10
N VAL A 40 1.17 12.78 -8.09
CA VAL A 40 1.61 11.86 -7.05
C VAL A 40 2.64 12.52 -6.12
N THR A 41 2.37 12.50 -4.82
CA THR A 41 3.32 12.85 -3.76
C THR A 41 3.97 11.57 -3.24
N LEU A 42 5.28 11.44 -3.44
CA LEU A 42 6.09 10.31 -2.99
C LEU A 42 6.66 10.62 -1.61
N ALA A 43 6.19 9.90 -0.57
CA ALA A 43 6.63 10.11 0.80
C ALA A 43 7.56 8.99 1.27
N ALA A 44 8.76 9.34 1.77
CA ALA A 44 9.66 8.44 2.47
C ALA A 44 10.65 9.25 3.34
N ARG A 45 11.45 8.56 4.16
CA ARG A 45 12.42 9.18 5.07
C ARG A 45 13.68 9.71 4.37
N THR A 46 14.02 9.15 3.22
CA THR A 46 15.27 9.46 2.51
C THR A 46 15.00 10.42 1.36
N LEU A 47 15.40 11.69 1.51
CA LEU A 47 15.18 12.74 0.50
C LEU A 47 15.69 12.31 -0.87
N ALA A 48 16.93 11.85 -0.98
CA ALA A 48 17.54 11.50 -2.27
C ALA A 48 16.71 10.47 -3.05
N GLN A 49 16.13 9.46 -2.36
CA GLN A 49 15.32 8.43 -3.01
C GLN A 49 14.00 8.99 -3.57
N VAL A 50 13.29 9.82 -2.80
CA VAL A 50 12.00 10.36 -3.26
C VAL A 50 12.18 11.46 -4.29
N GLU A 51 13.26 12.24 -4.23
CA GLU A 51 13.58 13.24 -5.25
C GLU A 51 13.97 12.59 -6.58
N GLU A 52 14.85 11.59 -6.57
CA GLU A 52 15.21 10.83 -7.77
C GLU A 52 13.98 10.18 -8.41
N ALA A 53 13.14 9.53 -7.59
CA ALA A 53 11.91 8.92 -8.06
C ALA A 53 10.94 9.93 -8.66
N ALA A 54 10.71 11.05 -7.98
CA ALA A 54 9.83 12.11 -8.48
C ALA A 54 10.39 12.76 -9.77
N ALA A 55 11.71 13.00 -9.83
CA ALA A 55 12.37 13.52 -11.02
C ALA A 55 12.21 12.56 -12.22
N THR A 56 12.37 11.25 -11.99
CA THR A 56 12.20 10.22 -13.02
C THR A 56 10.76 10.21 -13.57
N ILE A 57 9.75 10.35 -12.70
CA ILE A 57 8.35 10.41 -13.10
C ILE A 57 8.10 11.71 -13.90
N ARG A 58 8.61 12.86 -13.44
CA ARG A 58 8.48 14.14 -14.15
C ARG A 58 9.15 14.13 -15.53
N ALA A 59 10.32 13.47 -15.66
CA ALA A 59 11.02 13.33 -16.95
C ALA A 59 10.20 12.57 -18.01
N ARG A 60 9.20 11.78 -17.57
CA ARG A 60 8.24 11.10 -18.46
C ARG A 60 6.98 11.94 -18.76
N GLY A 61 6.99 13.23 -18.43
CA GLY A 61 5.86 14.13 -18.65
C GLY A 61 4.72 13.98 -17.63
N GLN A 62 4.92 13.27 -16.54
CA GLN A 62 3.91 13.03 -15.50
C GLN A 62 4.12 13.99 -14.31
N ARG A 63 3.13 14.07 -13.41
CA ARG A 63 3.17 14.99 -12.25
C ARG A 63 3.55 14.26 -10.98
N ALA A 64 4.68 14.64 -10.40
CA ALA A 64 5.17 14.06 -9.16
C ALA A 64 5.93 15.07 -8.31
N GLU A 65 5.81 14.94 -6.99
CA GLU A 65 6.54 15.71 -5.98
C GLU A 65 7.08 14.79 -4.88
N ALA A 66 8.20 15.18 -4.30
CA ALA A 66 8.84 14.46 -3.20
C ALA A 66 8.38 15.03 -1.85
N LEU A 67 8.20 14.16 -0.87
CA LEU A 67 7.91 14.52 0.53
C LEU A 67 8.79 13.72 1.47
N VAL A 68 9.65 14.39 2.22
CA VAL A 68 10.38 13.73 3.31
C VAL A 68 9.45 13.58 4.50
N LEU A 69 9.16 12.34 4.87
CA LEU A 69 8.24 12.03 5.95
C LEU A 69 8.59 10.70 6.62
N ASP A 70 8.76 10.73 7.94
CA ASP A 70 8.66 9.53 8.75
C ASP A 70 7.20 9.36 9.19
N VAL A 71 6.52 8.36 8.64
CA VAL A 71 5.11 8.09 8.94
C VAL A 71 4.87 7.60 10.38
N THR A 72 5.93 7.21 11.11
CA THR A 72 5.84 6.83 12.52
C THR A 72 5.69 8.04 13.44
N ASP A 73 6.13 9.24 13.00
CA ASP A 73 5.76 10.51 13.61
C ASP A 73 4.35 10.93 13.16
N VAL A 74 3.36 10.50 13.92
CA VAL A 74 1.94 10.77 13.64
C VAL A 74 1.65 12.26 13.53
N MET A 75 2.32 13.08 14.34
CA MET A 75 2.08 14.53 14.30
C MET A 75 2.65 15.18 13.05
N ALA A 76 3.84 14.75 12.60
CA ALA A 76 4.39 15.18 11.31
C ALA A 76 3.52 14.72 10.14
N ALA A 77 3.02 13.48 10.18
CA ALA A 77 2.11 12.95 9.16
C ALA A 77 0.81 13.76 9.06
N ARG A 78 0.18 14.07 10.21
CA ARG A 78 -1.01 14.92 10.26
C ARG A 78 -0.75 16.33 9.71
N ARG A 79 0.37 16.96 10.10
CA ARG A 79 0.74 18.29 9.58
C ARG A 79 0.93 18.27 8.07
N ALA A 80 1.66 17.26 7.54
CA ALA A 80 1.91 17.12 6.11
C ALA A 80 0.60 17.00 5.30
N VAL A 81 -0.37 16.22 5.79
CA VAL A 81 -1.69 16.08 5.16
C VAL A 81 -2.51 17.36 5.29
N ALA A 82 -2.50 18.02 6.46
CA ALA A 82 -3.30 19.21 6.72
C ALA A 82 -2.86 20.43 5.87
N THR A 83 -1.56 20.56 5.61
CA THR A 83 -0.99 21.68 4.83
C THR A 83 -1.06 21.47 3.33
N ALA A 84 -1.25 20.23 2.86
CA ALA A 84 -1.38 19.92 1.45
C ALA A 84 -2.82 20.12 0.95
N ALA A 85 -2.98 20.27 -0.38
CA ALA A 85 -4.28 20.08 -1.01
C ALA A 85 -4.74 18.62 -0.79
N PRO A 86 -6.06 18.36 -0.64
CA PRO A 86 -6.58 17.04 -0.31
C PRO A 86 -6.06 15.93 -1.25
N PHE A 87 -5.66 14.81 -0.68
CA PHE A 87 -5.27 13.61 -1.42
C PHE A 87 -6.49 12.70 -1.59
N GLN A 88 -7.04 12.60 -2.81
CA GLN A 88 -8.15 11.69 -3.08
C GLN A 88 -7.72 10.22 -3.11
N ILE A 89 -6.41 9.96 -3.23
CA ILE A 89 -5.86 8.61 -3.24
C ILE A 89 -4.76 8.53 -2.18
N LEU A 90 -4.83 7.53 -1.30
CA LEU A 90 -3.76 7.17 -0.40
C LEU A 90 -3.33 5.73 -0.65
N VAL A 91 -2.02 5.51 -0.81
CA VAL A 91 -1.42 4.17 -0.76
C VAL A 91 -0.55 4.08 0.49
N ASN A 92 -1.06 3.43 1.52
CA ASN A 92 -0.32 3.07 2.73
C ASN A 92 0.57 1.87 2.43
N ASN A 93 1.79 2.13 1.95
CA ASN A 93 2.75 1.09 1.59
C ASN A 93 3.94 1.00 2.56
N ALA A 94 4.25 2.05 3.31
CA ALA A 94 5.33 2.00 4.30
C ALA A 94 5.12 0.82 5.27
N GLY A 95 6.10 -0.05 5.37
CA GLY A 95 6.01 -1.25 6.19
C GLY A 95 7.37 -1.91 6.39
N MET A 96 7.42 -2.81 7.38
CA MET A 96 8.62 -3.60 7.66
C MET A 96 8.26 -5.05 7.93
N TYR A 97 9.27 -5.89 7.80
CA TYR A 97 9.24 -7.31 8.04
C TYR A 97 10.52 -7.74 8.76
N ARG A 98 10.37 -8.39 9.91
CA ARG A 98 11.46 -8.96 10.70
C ARG A 98 11.10 -10.39 11.05
N PRO A 99 11.62 -11.39 10.30
CA PRO A 99 11.34 -12.80 10.58
C PRO A 99 12.16 -13.28 11.77
N ALA A 100 11.50 -13.88 12.76
CA ALA A 100 12.16 -14.52 13.89
C ALA A 100 11.34 -15.74 14.35
N PRO A 101 11.97 -16.80 14.90
CA PRO A 101 11.27 -17.82 15.66
C PRO A 101 10.46 -17.17 16.80
N LEU A 102 9.37 -17.82 17.22
CA LEU A 102 8.54 -17.29 18.32
C LEU A 102 9.35 -17.02 19.59
N SER A 103 10.30 -17.90 19.91
CA SER A 103 11.20 -17.78 21.07
C SER A 103 12.11 -16.55 21.04
N ASP A 104 12.39 -16.01 19.85
CA ASP A 104 13.39 -14.97 19.65
C ASP A 104 12.76 -13.59 19.36
N VAL A 105 11.41 -13.53 19.35
CA VAL A 105 10.68 -12.26 19.16
C VAL A 105 10.89 -11.40 20.41
N THR A 106 11.42 -10.20 20.20
CA THR A 106 11.59 -9.22 21.29
C THR A 106 10.43 -8.22 21.32
N VAL A 107 10.26 -7.55 22.48
CA VAL A 107 9.27 -6.47 22.64
C VAL A 107 9.56 -5.33 21.64
N GLU A 108 10.82 -4.99 21.45
CA GLU A 108 11.26 -3.93 20.54
C GLU A 108 10.92 -4.26 19.07
N ASP A 109 11.04 -5.52 18.66
CA ASP A 109 10.65 -5.96 17.32
C ASP A 109 9.13 -5.92 17.14
N PHE A 110 8.39 -6.33 18.16
CA PHE A 110 6.94 -6.23 18.18
C PHE A 110 6.49 -4.78 18.03
N ASP A 111 7.00 -3.88 18.88
CA ASP A 111 6.63 -2.46 18.88
C ASP A 111 7.02 -1.77 17.57
N ALA A 112 8.20 -2.06 17.01
CA ALA A 112 8.63 -1.51 15.74
C ALA A 112 7.73 -1.95 14.59
N ILE A 113 7.35 -3.24 14.51
CA ILE A 113 6.47 -3.77 13.46
C ILE A 113 5.06 -3.16 13.59
N PHE A 114 4.48 -3.20 14.79
CA PHE A 114 3.15 -2.60 15.01
C PHE A 114 3.15 -1.09 14.85
N GLY A 115 4.19 -0.43 15.31
CA GLY A 115 4.37 1.02 15.17
C GLY A 115 4.33 1.48 13.72
N LEU A 116 5.00 0.76 12.82
CA LEU A 116 5.04 1.10 11.40
C LEU A 116 3.85 0.51 10.62
N ASN A 117 3.62 -0.83 10.74
CA ASN A 117 2.64 -1.50 9.88
C ASN A 117 1.18 -1.23 10.27
N VAL A 118 0.92 -0.94 11.55
CA VAL A 118 -0.45 -0.73 12.07
C VAL A 118 -0.67 0.73 12.45
N ARG A 119 0.06 1.22 13.47
CA ARG A 119 -0.17 2.56 14.03
C ARG A 119 0.03 3.65 12.99
N ALA A 120 1.14 3.64 12.27
CA ALA A 120 1.43 4.67 11.26
C ALA A 120 0.43 4.62 10.10
N ALA A 121 0.11 3.43 9.58
CA ALA A 121 -0.87 3.26 8.50
C ALA A 121 -2.26 3.72 8.92
N TYR A 122 -2.71 3.36 10.14
CA TYR A 122 -4.00 3.78 10.68
C TYR A 122 -4.12 5.31 10.75
N PHE A 123 -3.15 5.99 11.38
CA PHE A 123 -3.22 7.44 11.56
C PHE A 123 -2.98 8.23 10.26
N MET A 124 -2.25 7.67 9.30
CA MET A 124 -2.15 8.26 7.97
C MET A 124 -3.50 8.15 7.23
N ALA A 125 -4.15 6.98 7.26
CA ALA A 125 -5.48 6.80 6.70
C ALA A 125 -6.50 7.75 7.35
N GLN A 126 -6.48 7.88 8.68
CA GLN A 126 -7.34 8.81 9.42
C GLN A 126 -7.12 10.26 8.98
N ALA A 127 -5.86 10.70 8.90
CA ALA A 127 -5.54 12.08 8.52
C ALA A 127 -6.06 12.42 7.11
N VAL A 128 -5.83 11.52 6.14
CA VAL A 128 -6.32 11.71 4.77
C VAL A 128 -7.84 11.65 4.71
N ALA A 129 -8.48 10.70 5.39
CA ALA A 129 -9.93 10.56 5.42
C ALA A 129 -10.61 11.79 5.98
N LEU A 130 -10.18 12.29 7.14
CA LEU A 130 -10.75 13.49 7.76
C LEU A 130 -10.61 14.73 6.85
N ARG A 131 -9.45 14.87 6.19
CA ARG A 131 -9.23 15.96 5.23
C ARG A 131 -10.15 15.89 4.02
N LEU A 132 -10.49 14.68 3.56
CA LEU A 132 -11.46 14.46 2.48
C LEU A 132 -12.90 14.75 2.94
N VAL A 133 -13.27 14.31 4.14
CA VAL A 133 -14.59 14.60 4.74
C VAL A 133 -14.81 16.11 4.86
N ASP A 134 -13.84 16.83 5.42
CA ASP A 134 -13.90 18.29 5.56
C ASP A 134 -14.02 19.01 4.19
N ALA A 135 -13.31 18.49 3.19
CA ALA A 135 -13.35 19.02 1.82
C ALA A 135 -14.58 18.55 1.02
N LYS A 136 -15.40 17.63 1.55
CA LYS A 136 -16.51 16.98 0.85
C LYS A 136 -16.10 16.32 -0.47
N LEU A 137 -14.94 15.70 -0.49
CA LEU A 137 -14.37 15.02 -1.65
C LEU A 137 -14.41 13.50 -1.48
N PRO A 138 -14.75 12.75 -2.53
CA PRO A 138 -14.62 11.30 -2.52
C PRO A 138 -13.15 10.88 -2.52
N GLY A 139 -12.88 9.63 -2.12
CA GLY A 139 -11.52 9.12 -2.11
C GLY A 139 -11.38 7.61 -2.14
N SER A 140 -10.13 7.17 -2.28
CA SER A 140 -9.72 5.77 -2.20
C SER A 140 -8.48 5.60 -1.34
N ILE A 141 -8.57 4.84 -0.27
CA ILE A 141 -7.48 4.46 0.62
C ILE A 141 -7.14 3.01 0.34
N ILE A 142 -5.88 2.75 -0.02
CA ILE A 142 -5.34 1.43 -0.35
C ILE A 142 -4.26 1.10 0.68
N ASN A 143 -4.51 0.12 1.51
CA ASN A 143 -3.56 -0.37 2.48
C ASN A 143 -2.80 -1.57 1.88
N ILE A 144 -1.47 -1.48 1.72
CA ILE A 144 -0.68 -2.61 1.26
C ILE A 144 -0.53 -3.61 2.41
N SER A 145 -1.38 -4.62 2.36
CA SER A 145 -1.42 -5.75 3.29
C SER A 145 -0.42 -6.84 2.87
N SER A 146 -0.82 -8.06 2.94
CA SER A 146 -0.10 -9.26 2.51
C SER A 146 -1.07 -10.43 2.46
N GLN A 147 -0.78 -11.48 1.69
CA GLN A 147 -1.46 -12.77 1.89
C GLN A 147 -1.36 -13.25 3.35
N MET A 148 -0.31 -12.79 4.10
CA MET A 148 -0.15 -13.05 5.54
C MET A 148 -1.16 -12.29 6.42
N GLY A 149 -2.03 -11.48 5.85
CA GLY A 149 -3.22 -10.94 6.50
C GLY A 149 -4.40 -11.93 6.52
N HIS A 150 -4.28 -13.06 5.82
CA HIS A 150 -5.31 -14.08 5.67
C HIS A 150 -4.86 -15.47 6.16
N VAL A 151 -3.56 -15.73 6.15
CA VAL A 151 -2.95 -17.01 6.58
C VAL A 151 -1.77 -16.78 7.50
N GLY A 152 -1.42 -17.81 8.26
CA GLY A 152 -0.22 -17.81 9.08
C GLY A 152 1.01 -18.33 8.35
N ALA A 153 2.20 -18.01 8.89
CA ALA A 153 3.45 -18.62 8.47
C ALA A 153 4.45 -18.69 9.62
N ALA A 154 5.26 -19.75 9.64
CA ALA A 154 6.31 -19.91 10.62
C ALA A 154 7.30 -18.73 10.58
N ARG A 155 7.83 -18.35 11.75
CA ARG A 155 8.77 -17.24 11.94
C ARG A 155 8.22 -15.85 11.58
N ARG A 156 6.88 -15.68 11.54
CA ARG A 156 6.20 -14.44 11.10
C ARG A 156 5.05 -14.03 12.01
N THR A 157 5.04 -14.47 13.26
CA THR A 157 3.91 -14.28 14.18
C THR A 157 3.50 -12.82 14.29
N VAL A 158 4.44 -11.90 14.57
CA VAL A 158 4.16 -10.46 14.71
C VAL A 158 3.76 -9.83 13.37
N TYR A 159 4.44 -10.21 12.28
CA TYR A 159 4.10 -9.71 10.96
C TYR A 159 2.69 -10.13 10.52
N CYS A 160 2.33 -11.41 10.67
CA CYS A 160 0.97 -11.90 10.40
C CYS A 160 -0.05 -11.14 11.25
N ALA A 161 0.18 -11.00 12.56
CA ALA A 161 -0.68 -10.23 13.45
C ALA A 161 -0.88 -8.78 12.96
N SER A 162 0.20 -8.11 12.54
CA SER A 162 0.13 -6.74 12.04
C SER A 162 -0.69 -6.63 10.74
N LYS A 163 -0.60 -7.64 9.85
CA LYS A 163 -1.36 -7.64 8.60
C LYS A 163 -2.82 -8.03 8.81
N HIS A 164 -3.14 -8.95 9.72
CA HIS A 164 -4.52 -9.20 10.15
C HIS A 164 -5.16 -7.96 10.81
N ALA A 165 -4.41 -7.23 11.63
CA ALA A 165 -4.87 -5.97 12.18
C ALA A 165 -5.20 -4.95 11.07
N MET A 166 -4.39 -4.89 10.00
CA MET A 166 -4.64 -4.04 8.84
C MET A 166 -5.93 -4.42 8.11
N GLU A 167 -6.19 -5.72 7.90
CA GLU A 167 -7.45 -6.19 7.33
C GLU A 167 -8.64 -5.79 8.21
N GLY A 168 -8.51 -5.92 9.53
CA GLY A 168 -9.55 -5.56 10.49
C GLY A 168 -9.91 -4.08 10.46
N PHE A 169 -8.93 -3.18 10.62
CA PHE A 169 -9.22 -1.75 10.62
C PHE A 169 -9.66 -1.23 9.24
N THR A 170 -9.21 -1.86 8.14
CA THR A 170 -9.69 -1.53 6.79
C THR A 170 -11.20 -1.72 6.66
N LYS A 171 -11.72 -2.83 7.16
CA LYS A 171 -13.18 -3.11 7.15
C LYS A 171 -13.97 -2.11 7.98
N ALA A 172 -13.47 -1.80 9.19
CA ALA A 172 -14.12 -0.83 10.07
C ALA A 172 -14.14 0.58 9.46
N MET A 173 -12.99 1.06 8.95
CA MET A 173 -12.90 2.35 8.27
C MET A 173 -13.78 2.41 7.01
N ALA A 174 -13.91 1.31 6.26
CA ALA A 174 -14.76 1.25 5.08
C ALA A 174 -16.22 1.52 5.42
N ILE A 175 -16.71 0.98 6.54
CA ILE A 175 -18.09 1.19 7.01
C ILE A 175 -18.28 2.66 7.43
N GLU A 176 -17.38 3.20 8.23
CA GLU A 176 -17.48 4.56 8.75
C GLU A 176 -17.34 5.63 7.66
N LEU A 177 -16.55 5.38 6.62
CA LEU A 177 -16.24 6.34 5.57
C LEU A 177 -17.12 6.22 4.31
N ALA A 178 -17.89 5.15 4.17
CA ALA A 178 -18.80 4.94 3.05
C ALA A 178 -19.82 6.08 2.86
N PRO A 179 -20.44 6.66 3.93
CA PRO A 179 -21.34 7.82 3.78
C PRO A 179 -20.68 9.05 3.16
N HIS A 180 -19.33 9.12 3.20
CA HIS A 180 -18.53 10.20 2.62
C HIS A 180 -17.99 9.87 1.24
N SER A 181 -18.41 8.75 0.62
CA SER A 181 -17.88 8.27 -0.67
C SER A 181 -16.37 8.03 -0.66
N ILE A 182 -15.82 7.64 0.50
CA ILE A 182 -14.42 7.26 0.66
C ILE A 182 -14.35 5.75 0.79
N ARG A 183 -13.68 5.09 -0.14
CA ARG A 183 -13.47 3.65 -0.16
C ARG A 183 -12.18 3.29 0.55
N VAL A 184 -12.16 2.21 1.30
CA VAL A 184 -10.97 1.71 1.99
C VAL A 184 -10.84 0.22 1.69
N ASN A 185 -9.74 -0.17 1.05
CA ASN A 185 -9.48 -1.56 0.67
C ASN A 185 -8.04 -1.96 0.99
N THR A 186 -7.77 -3.25 1.03
CA THR A 186 -6.41 -3.77 1.08
C THR A 186 -5.98 -4.34 -0.28
N LEU A 187 -4.68 -4.28 -0.55
CA LEU A 187 -4.01 -5.08 -1.57
C LEU A 187 -3.08 -6.06 -0.84
N GLY A 188 -3.29 -7.35 -1.03
CA GLY A 188 -2.56 -8.44 -0.37
C GLY A 188 -1.60 -9.16 -1.31
N PRO A 189 -0.36 -8.68 -1.52
CA PRO A 189 0.61 -9.39 -2.34
C PRO A 189 1.22 -10.58 -1.61
N THR A 190 1.72 -11.55 -2.38
CA THR A 190 2.69 -12.55 -1.95
C THR A 190 4.12 -11.99 -1.98
N PHE A 191 5.12 -12.84 -2.01
CA PHE A 191 6.51 -12.44 -2.18
C PHE A 191 6.76 -11.83 -3.56
N VAL A 192 7.12 -10.55 -3.54
CA VAL A 192 7.48 -9.73 -4.71
C VAL A 192 8.96 -9.44 -4.68
N GLU A 193 9.64 -9.58 -5.80
CA GLU A 193 11.06 -9.24 -5.94
C GLU A 193 11.25 -7.72 -5.80
N THR A 194 11.91 -7.32 -4.73
CA THR A 194 12.23 -5.94 -4.40
C THR A 194 13.61 -5.87 -3.74
N PRO A 195 14.22 -4.70 -3.61
CA PRO A 195 15.44 -4.56 -2.82
C PRO A 195 15.33 -5.08 -1.37
N LEU A 196 14.13 -5.08 -0.80
CA LEU A 196 13.87 -5.60 0.54
C LEU A 196 13.87 -7.13 0.59
N THR A 197 13.29 -7.79 -0.41
CA THR A 197 13.07 -9.25 -0.41
C THR A 197 14.18 -10.03 -1.10
N LYS A 198 14.89 -9.41 -2.05
CA LYS A 198 15.98 -10.05 -2.81
C LYS A 198 17.03 -10.76 -1.95
N PRO A 199 17.50 -10.23 -0.80
CA PRO A 199 18.46 -10.93 0.05
C PRO A 199 17.93 -12.26 0.61
N PHE A 200 16.62 -12.40 0.87
CA PHE A 200 16.04 -13.64 1.38
C PHE A 200 16.08 -14.78 0.36
N PHE A 201 15.98 -14.44 -0.93
CA PHE A 201 15.99 -15.42 -2.03
C PHE A 201 17.39 -15.89 -2.44
N ALA A 202 18.45 -15.34 -1.84
CA ALA A 202 19.79 -15.92 -1.93
C ALA A 202 19.88 -17.29 -1.21
N ASN A 203 18.96 -17.57 -0.28
CA ASN A 203 18.80 -18.90 0.32
C ASN A 203 17.92 -19.77 -0.58
N GLU A 204 18.52 -20.71 -1.28
CA GLU A 204 17.83 -21.61 -2.23
C GLU A 204 16.77 -22.49 -1.58
N THR A 205 16.95 -22.94 -0.34
CA THR A 205 15.96 -23.73 0.40
C THR A 205 14.71 -22.88 0.66
N PHE A 206 14.89 -21.67 1.15
CA PHE A 206 13.80 -20.73 1.36
C PHE A 206 13.11 -20.36 0.03
N ARG A 207 13.86 -20.13 -1.02
CA ARG A 207 13.32 -19.83 -2.35
C ARG A 207 12.44 -20.97 -2.86
N LYS A 208 12.89 -22.23 -2.75
CA LYS A 208 12.10 -23.41 -3.13
C LYS A 208 10.83 -23.55 -2.29
N GLU A 209 10.92 -23.34 -0.97
CA GLU A 209 9.75 -23.34 -0.08
C GLU A 209 8.71 -22.31 -0.51
N VAL A 210 9.12 -21.09 -0.77
CA VAL A 210 8.22 -20.02 -1.23
C VAL A 210 7.58 -20.37 -2.58
N LEU A 211 8.38 -20.83 -3.55
CA LEU A 211 7.87 -21.19 -4.87
C LEU A 211 6.91 -22.37 -4.85
N SER A 212 7.08 -23.33 -3.95
CA SER A 212 6.15 -24.48 -3.84
C SER A 212 4.74 -24.06 -3.42
N LYS A 213 4.61 -22.91 -2.78
CA LYS A 213 3.33 -22.35 -2.32
C LYS A 213 2.68 -21.41 -3.34
N ILE A 214 3.45 -20.81 -4.24
CA ILE A 214 2.93 -19.93 -5.29
C ILE A 214 2.53 -20.80 -6.50
N LYS A 215 1.24 -21.00 -6.71
CA LYS A 215 0.73 -21.92 -7.76
C LYS A 215 1.13 -21.51 -9.18
N LEU A 216 1.29 -20.19 -9.43
CA LEU A 216 1.82 -19.71 -10.71
C LEU A 216 3.33 -19.96 -10.90
N GLY A 217 4.03 -20.58 -9.91
CA GLY A 217 5.40 -21.09 -10.05
C GLY A 217 6.51 -20.02 -10.13
N ARG A 218 6.19 -18.75 -9.88
CA ARG A 218 7.16 -17.64 -9.90
C ARG A 218 6.93 -16.65 -8.76
N LEU A 219 7.98 -15.95 -8.39
CA LEU A 219 7.86 -14.78 -7.51
C LEU A 219 7.08 -13.66 -8.24
N GLY A 220 6.37 -12.84 -7.46
CA GLY A 220 5.76 -11.63 -7.99
C GLY A 220 6.83 -10.62 -8.41
N GLN A 221 6.51 -9.82 -9.43
CA GLN A 221 7.24 -8.61 -9.80
C GLN A 221 6.42 -7.39 -9.36
N VAL A 222 7.05 -6.24 -9.18
CA VAL A 222 6.32 -5.02 -8.79
C VAL A 222 5.23 -4.65 -9.81
N ASP A 223 5.46 -4.98 -11.08
CA ASP A 223 4.53 -4.72 -12.17
C ASP A 223 3.23 -5.53 -12.06
N ASP A 224 3.28 -6.72 -11.44
CA ASP A 224 2.08 -7.55 -11.18
C ASP A 224 1.05 -6.84 -10.28
N LEU A 225 1.49 -5.85 -9.50
CA LEU A 225 0.64 -5.12 -8.55
C LEU A 225 0.09 -3.81 -9.11
N THR A 226 0.71 -3.24 -10.14
CA THR A 226 0.41 -1.89 -10.63
C THR A 226 -1.01 -1.76 -11.15
N GLY A 227 -1.49 -2.76 -11.90
CA GLY A 227 -2.87 -2.81 -12.40
C GLY A 227 -3.90 -2.85 -11.27
N ALA A 228 -3.65 -3.65 -10.23
CA ALA A 228 -4.52 -3.73 -9.05
C ALA A 228 -4.56 -2.40 -8.27
N ILE A 229 -3.43 -1.71 -8.15
CA ILE A 229 -3.35 -0.40 -7.49
C ILE A 229 -4.16 0.65 -8.26
N VAL A 230 -4.00 0.72 -9.58
CA VAL A 230 -4.78 1.65 -10.42
C VAL A 230 -6.26 1.31 -10.41
N PHE A 231 -6.63 0.03 -10.44
CA PHE A 231 -8.01 -0.44 -10.29
C PHE A 231 -8.62 0.07 -8.97
N LEU A 232 -7.97 -0.21 -7.83
CA LEU A 232 -8.46 0.22 -6.52
C LEU A 232 -8.53 1.75 -6.37
N ALA A 233 -7.63 2.48 -7.01
CA ALA A 233 -7.60 3.94 -6.99
C ALA A 233 -8.68 4.60 -7.86
N SER A 234 -9.17 3.91 -8.88
CA SER A 234 -10.04 4.46 -9.94
C SER A 234 -11.53 4.18 -9.71
N ASP A 235 -12.36 4.74 -10.59
CA ASP A 235 -13.81 4.49 -10.61
C ASP A 235 -14.15 3.08 -11.11
N ALA A 236 -13.20 2.34 -11.68
CA ALA A 236 -13.37 0.94 -12.04
C ALA A 236 -13.69 0.05 -10.83
N SER A 237 -13.35 0.49 -9.61
CA SER A 237 -13.67 -0.18 -8.35
C SER A 237 -14.68 0.59 -7.48
N ALA A 238 -15.56 1.39 -8.07
CA ALA A 238 -16.47 2.31 -7.36
C ALA A 238 -17.35 1.63 -6.30
N LEU A 239 -17.74 0.37 -6.50
CA LEU A 239 -18.55 -0.39 -5.54
C LEU A 239 -17.73 -1.24 -4.57
N MET A 240 -16.38 -1.16 -4.62
CA MET A 240 -15.49 -1.98 -3.81
C MET A 240 -14.98 -1.20 -2.61
N THR A 241 -15.42 -1.56 -1.40
CA THR A 241 -14.91 -1.04 -0.11
C THR A 241 -14.93 -2.14 0.95
N GLY A 242 -14.02 -2.08 1.92
CA GLY A 242 -13.86 -3.10 2.96
C GLY A 242 -13.35 -4.44 2.46
N SER A 243 -12.87 -4.51 1.23
CA SER A 243 -12.45 -5.74 0.55
C SER A 243 -10.94 -5.89 0.55
N SER A 244 -10.48 -7.13 0.42
CA SER A 244 -9.09 -7.46 0.18
C SER A 244 -8.92 -7.97 -1.25
N LEU A 245 -8.07 -7.30 -2.04
CA LEU A 245 -7.66 -7.77 -3.35
C LEU A 245 -6.34 -8.53 -3.21
N VAL A 246 -6.40 -9.85 -3.18
CA VAL A 246 -5.22 -10.70 -3.03
C VAL A 246 -4.57 -10.94 -4.38
N VAL A 247 -3.25 -10.65 -4.48
CA VAL A 247 -2.43 -10.85 -5.69
C VAL A 247 -1.22 -11.70 -5.29
N ASP A 248 -1.44 -13.00 -5.16
CA ASP A 248 -0.51 -13.92 -4.50
C ASP A 248 -0.12 -15.15 -5.32
N GLY A 249 -0.52 -15.18 -6.59
CA GLY A 249 -0.21 -16.31 -7.47
C GLY A 249 -0.85 -17.63 -7.02
N GLY A 250 -1.95 -17.56 -6.26
CA GLY A 250 -2.69 -18.72 -5.77
C GLY A 250 -2.16 -19.30 -4.45
N TRP A 251 -1.33 -18.57 -3.71
CA TRP A 251 -0.82 -19.03 -2.41
C TRP A 251 -1.95 -19.34 -1.42
N THR A 252 -2.95 -18.46 -1.33
CA THR A 252 -4.07 -18.61 -0.37
C THR A 252 -5.29 -19.33 -0.95
N ALA A 253 -5.18 -19.93 -2.14
CA ALA A 253 -6.28 -20.65 -2.77
C ALA A 253 -6.52 -22.04 -2.16
N GLU A 254 -5.63 -22.54 -1.32
CA GLU A 254 -5.72 -23.81 -0.59
C GLU A 254 -5.26 -23.67 0.87
#